data_b8a1252a549238c9d1d9507d6d42cc4a
#
_entry.id   b8a1252a549238c9d1d9507d6d42cc4a
#
_cell.length_a   1.000
_cell.length_b   1.000
_cell.length_c   1.000
_cell.angle_alpha   90.00
_cell.angle_beta   90.00
_cell.angle_gamma   90.00
#
_symmetry.space_group_name_H-M   'P 1'
#
loop_
_entity.id
_entity.type
_entity.pdbx_description
1 polymer ?
#
loop_
_entity_poly.entity_id
_entity_poly.type
_entity_poly.pdbx_seq_one_letter_code
_entity_poly.pdbx_strand_id
1 'polypeptide(L)'
;MVLKHIKEGKDPLPDIQGREETKNDVMRAVLSGSYPYLVSREGTGKTRLAESLAKLLPPVPRIKGCPYNCDPKWPKEWKCPICQDEEDPEIEFISGSERYSRIQGNEYTNEAKILGVKDIQAIIGGDSPTDPGAFIGTGVLRGNRGVVCVDELPAIPTKVQVLFHPMLQENRIVLEEYNWVRPIDIFFVATGNPTGFSHVNRVPEPLLDRLELIHMGLPNESVEREIMFKEGFRVVDDFFTPPEKPVDIKPLDVNVASFKRQAFAPWWIVETVEKTVRYTRDCPSIERGSSIRGSIKSLDHVYSSTELRSDSVSNLADAADGLKLALRGRIRIRADLIGFDESPSAYMMKNNQVVEDVLWYAARDVGKQVLAVLDVDLLTLATEITDYEKGKDLSDYPVLQSAVDYMRSINPWSKPVLVNDLETLIREHPEVVEPDVLSDYVDSAVGLLAHTLLALDHVEELKTDLYLPRRMS
;
A
#
# COMPACT_ATOMS: atom_id res chain seq x y z
N MET A 1 -18.76 -18.56 -6.02
CA MET A 1 -18.02 -18.31 -4.78
C MET A 1 -18.47 -17.02 -4.09
N VAL A 2 -18.56 -15.88 -4.76
CA VAL A 2 -18.98 -14.58 -4.17
C VAL A 2 -20.30 -14.71 -3.39
N LEU A 3 -21.39 -15.19 -4.02
CA LEU A 3 -22.69 -15.35 -3.35
C LEU A 3 -22.64 -16.31 -2.16
N LYS A 4 -21.76 -17.31 -2.19
CA LYS A 4 -21.55 -18.22 -1.06
C LYS A 4 -20.93 -17.49 0.11
N HIS A 5 -19.84 -16.70 -0.10
CA HIS A 5 -19.22 -15.89 0.95
C HIS A 5 -20.21 -14.91 1.57
N ILE A 6 -20.98 -14.19 0.74
CA ILE A 6 -21.99 -13.23 1.21
C ILE A 6 -23.06 -13.95 2.07
N LYS A 7 -23.56 -15.12 1.64
CA LYS A 7 -24.53 -15.89 2.42
C LYS A 7 -23.98 -16.43 3.73
N GLU A 8 -22.68 -16.69 3.78
CA GLU A 8 -21.97 -17.13 4.99
C GLU A 8 -21.53 -15.96 5.88
N GLY A 9 -21.86 -14.71 5.52
CA GLY A 9 -21.45 -13.51 6.24
C GLY A 9 -19.94 -13.23 6.19
N LYS A 10 -19.23 -13.81 5.22
CA LYS A 10 -17.80 -13.61 5.00
C LYS A 10 -17.57 -12.48 4.02
N ASP A 11 -16.56 -11.65 4.29
CA ASP A 11 -16.09 -10.65 3.33
C ASP A 11 -15.51 -11.36 2.09
N PRO A 12 -16.03 -11.11 0.88
CA PRO A 12 -15.46 -11.68 -0.33
C PRO A 12 -14.05 -11.16 -0.66
N LEU A 13 -13.69 -9.98 -0.15
CA LEU A 13 -12.39 -9.31 -0.40
C LEU A 13 -11.64 -9.02 0.90
N PRO A 14 -11.24 -10.04 1.68
CA PRO A 14 -10.63 -9.86 3.00
C PRO A 14 -9.26 -9.19 2.95
N ASP A 15 -8.59 -9.23 1.79
CA ASP A 15 -7.30 -8.55 1.57
C ASP A 15 -7.43 -7.03 1.43
N ILE A 16 -8.64 -6.54 1.21
CA ILE A 16 -8.93 -5.10 1.07
C ILE A 16 -9.54 -4.61 2.36
N GLN A 17 -8.82 -3.78 3.07
CA GLN A 17 -9.27 -3.23 4.35
C GLN A 17 -10.22 -2.05 4.13
N GLY A 18 -11.37 -2.07 4.81
CA GLY A 18 -12.40 -1.02 4.71
C GLY A 18 -12.96 -0.85 3.30
N ARG A 19 -13.41 0.38 2.97
CA ARG A 19 -13.91 0.76 1.63
C ARG A 19 -15.11 -0.07 1.19
N GLU A 20 -16.06 -0.24 2.08
CA GLU A 20 -17.23 -1.09 1.86
C GLU A 20 -18.03 -0.66 0.62
N GLU A 21 -18.13 0.65 0.36
CA GLU A 21 -18.80 1.16 -0.84
C GLU A 21 -18.08 0.68 -2.12
N THR A 22 -16.76 0.87 -2.20
CA THR A 22 -15.97 0.38 -3.34
C THR A 22 -16.08 -1.13 -3.51
N LYS A 23 -16.00 -1.90 -2.40
CA LYS A 23 -16.17 -3.36 -2.44
C LYS A 23 -17.55 -3.75 -2.98
N ASN A 24 -18.60 -3.07 -2.53
CA ASN A 24 -19.96 -3.31 -2.96
C ASN A 24 -20.14 -3.01 -4.45
N ASP A 25 -19.57 -1.92 -4.96
CA ASP A 25 -19.66 -1.58 -6.38
C ASP A 25 -18.90 -2.59 -7.24
N VAL A 26 -17.71 -2.99 -6.80
CA VAL A 26 -16.94 -4.04 -7.48
C VAL A 26 -17.70 -5.36 -7.47
N MET A 27 -18.33 -5.74 -6.34
CA MET A 27 -19.14 -6.96 -6.29
C MET A 27 -20.40 -6.87 -7.18
N ARG A 28 -21.02 -5.70 -7.30
CA ARG A 28 -22.11 -5.49 -8.27
C ARG A 28 -21.62 -5.70 -9.70
N ALA A 29 -20.47 -5.13 -10.08
CA ALA A 29 -19.88 -5.34 -11.38
C ALA A 29 -19.57 -6.82 -11.65
N VAL A 30 -18.98 -7.53 -10.66
CA VAL A 30 -18.71 -8.97 -10.78
C VAL A 30 -19.99 -9.78 -10.98
N LEU A 31 -21.04 -9.49 -10.22
CA LEU A 31 -22.30 -10.24 -10.28
C LEU A 31 -23.15 -9.92 -11.50
N SER A 32 -23.00 -8.73 -12.08
CA SER A 32 -23.65 -8.33 -13.34
C SER A 32 -22.89 -8.80 -14.58
N GLY A 33 -21.66 -9.32 -14.43
CA GLY A 33 -20.78 -9.65 -15.56
C GLY A 33 -20.20 -8.43 -16.26
N SER A 34 -20.20 -7.27 -15.58
CA SER A 34 -19.59 -6.03 -16.07
C SER A 34 -18.13 -5.93 -15.67
N TYR A 35 -17.36 -5.05 -16.32
CA TYR A 35 -15.93 -4.92 -16.14
C TYR A 35 -15.59 -3.67 -15.33
N PRO A 36 -15.02 -3.79 -14.12
CA PRO A 36 -14.69 -2.62 -13.29
C PRO A 36 -13.51 -1.82 -13.86
N TYR A 37 -13.67 -0.50 -13.88
CA TYR A 37 -12.59 0.46 -14.11
C TYR A 37 -12.34 1.26 -12.83
N LEU A 38 -11.28 0.91 -12.11
CA LEU A 38 -10.93 1.49 -10.82
C LEU A 38 -10.16 2.78 -10.99
N VAL A 39 -10.76 3.90 -10.63
CA VAL A 39 -10.14 5.23 -10.74
C VAL A 39 -9.82 5.78 -9.36
N SER A 40 -8.56 6.10 -9.14
CA SER A 40 -8.12 6.79 -7.92
C SER A 40 -6.69 7.30 -8.06
N ARG A 41 -6.26 8.12 -7.10
CA ARG A 41 -4.85 8.52 -6.98
C ARG A 41 -3.96 7.29 -6.80
N GLU A 42 -2.66 7.46 -7.02
CA GLU A 42 -1.67 6.40 -6.83
C GLU A 42 -1.65 5.89 -5.38
N GLY A 43 -1.24 4.63 -5.20
CA GLY A 43 -1.03 4.05 -3.87
C GLY A 43 -2.30 3.74 -3.07
N THR A 44 -3.46 3.68 -3.71
CA THR A 44 -4.73 3.35 -3.05
C THR A 44 -5.06 1.85 -3.01
N GLY A 45 -4.27 0.98 -3.66
CA GLY A 45 -4.48 -0.47 -3.66
C GLY A 45 -5.34 -1.00 -4.82
N LYS A 46 -5.48 -0.25 -5.93
CA LYS A 46 -6.22 -0.70 -7.13
C LYS A 46 -5.77 -2.06 -7.64
N THR A 47 -4.47 -2.23 -7.82
CA THR A 47 -3.86 -3.48 -8.32
C THR A 47 -4.11 -4.64 -7.36
N ARG A 48 -3.99 -4.39 -6.05
CA ARG A 48 -4.26 -5.40 -5.02
C ARG A 48 -5.73 -5.87 -5.04
N LEU A 49 -6.66 -4.95 -5.31
CA LEU A 49 -8.07 -5.30 -5.46
C LEU A 49 -8.28 -6.23 -6.66
N ALA A 50 -7.64 -5.95 -7.81
CA ALA A 50 -7.69 -6.82 -8.98
C ALA A 50 -7.10 -8.22 -8.70
N GLU A 51 -6.00 -8.31 -7.96
CA GLU A 51 -5.42 -9.59 -7.51
C GLU A 51 -6.37 -10.35 -6.57
N SER A 52 -7.03 -9.64 -5.66
CA SER A 52 -8.02 -10.25 -4.74
C SER A 52 -9.23 -10.80 -5.47
N LEU A 53 -9.66 -10.18 -6.58
CA LEU A 53 -10.72 -10.73 -7.44
C LEU A 53 -10.31 -12.06 -8.06
N ALA A 54 -9.06 -12.23 -8.45
CA ALA A 54 -8.58 -13.51 -8.98
C ALA A 54 -8.68 -14.63 -7.96
N LYS A 55 -8.44 -14.35 -6.67
CA LYS A 55 -8.59 -15.33 -5.58
C LYS A 55 -10.04 -15.82 -5.39
N LEU A 56 -11.03 -15.04 -5.84
CA LEU A 56 -12.44 -15.44 -5.79
C LEU A 56 -12.84 -16.46 -6.86
N LEU A 57 -12.01 -16.63 -7.89
CA LEU A 57 -12.32 -17.59 -8.95
C LEU A 57 -12.11 -19.02 -8.46
N PRO A 58 -13.04 -19.94 -8.77
CA PRO A 58 -12.89 -21.35 -8.39
C PRO A 58 -11.73 -22.01 -9.15
N PRO A 59 -11.13 -23.06 -8.61
CA PRO A 59 -10.21 -23.89 -9.38
C PRO A 59 -10.92 -24.47 -10.62
N VAL A 60 -10.21 -24.49 -11.75
CA VAL A 60 -10.74 -25.05 -13.01
C VAL A 60 -9.75 -26.04 -13.60
N PRO A 61 -10.25 -27.08 -14.32
CA PRO A 61 -9.38 -28.00 -15.03
C PRO A 61 -8.75 -27.30 -16.23
N ARG A 62 -7.44 -27.57 -16.47
CA ARG A 62 -6.74 -27.20 -17.71
C ARG A 62 -5.93 -28.35 -18.22
N ILE A 63 -5.58 -28.33 -19.48
CA ILE A 63 -4.56 -29.21 -20.06
C ILE A 63 -3.24 -28.89 -19.39
N LYS A 64 -2.55 -29.90 -18.85
CA LYS A 64 -1.34 -29.75 -18.05
C LYS A 64 -0.25 -28.99 -18.83
N GLY A 65 0.32 -27.98 -18.19
CA GLY A 65 1.38 -27.14 -18.78
C GLY A 65 0.90 -26.17 -19.87
N CYS A 66 -0.40 -26.12 -20.19
CA CYS A 66 -0.91 -25.17 -21.18
C CYS A 66 -0.78 -23.72 -20.68
N PRO A 67 -0.04 -22.83 -21.38
CA PRO A 67 0.15 -21.45 -20.96
C PRO A 67 -1.09 -20.56 -21.14
N TYR A 68 -2.12 -21.06 -21.83
CA TYR A 68 -3.35 -20.31 -22.16
C TYR A 68 -4.60 -20.89 -21.48
N ASN A 69 -4.42 -21.78 -20.52
CA ASN A 69 -5.49 -22.37 -19.71
C ASN A 69 -6.59 -23.07 -20.52
N CYS A 70 -6.24 -23.78 -21.59
CA CYS A 70 -7.21 -24.51 -22.41
C CYS A 70 -7.99 -25.52 -21.57
N ASP A 71 -9.32 -25.52 -21.74
CA ASP A 71 -10.18 -26.52 -21.11
C ASP A 71 -10.03 -27.85 -21.87
N PRO A 72 -9.82 -28.98 -21.19
CA PRO A 72 -9.76 -30.28 -21.83
C PRO A 72 -11.00 -30.62 -22.67
N LYS A 73 -12.17 -30.08 -22.24
CA LYS A 73 -13.45 -30.31 -22.90
C LYS A 73 -13.75 -29.41 -24.09
N TRP A 74 -12.92 -28.41 -24.34
CA TRP A 74 -13.13 -27.53 -25.48
C TRP A 74 -12.96 -28.29 -26.82
N PRO A 75 -13.72 -27.90 -27.84
CA PRO A 75 -13.50 -28.41 -29.19
C PRO A 75 -12.08 -27.99 -29.67
N LYS A 76 -11.56 -28.76 -30.62
CA LYS A 76 -10.20 -28.58 -31.16
C LYS A 76 -9.94 -27.14 -31.60
N GLU A 77 -10.87 -26.50 -32.25
CA GLU A 77 -10.79 -25.15 -32.81
C GLU A 77 -10.67 -24.08 -31.72
N TRP A 78 -11.07 -24.38 -30.47
CA TRP A 78 -10.97 -23.45 -29.34
C TRP A 78 -9.69 -23.62 -28.53
N LYS A 79 -8.99 -24.74 -28.72
CA LYS A 79 -7.71 -24.98 -28.04
C LYS A 79 -6.60 -24.19 -28.70
N CYS A 80 -5.53 -23.93 -27.99
CA CYS A 80 -4.35 -23.29 -28.55
C CYS A 80 -3.59 -24.26 -29.49
N PRO A 81 -2.72 -23.78 -30.36
CA PRO A 81 -1.97 -24.62 -31.29
C PRO A 81 -1.21 -25.77 -30.60
N ILE A 82 -0.74 -25.56 -29.37
CA ILE A 82 -0.02 -26.59 -28.60
C ILE A 82 -0.96 -27.74 -28.18
N CYS A 83 -2.20 -27.41 -27.82
CA CYS A 83 -3.15 -28.38 -27.23
C CYS A 83 -4.13 -28.99 -28.24
N GLN A 84 -4.24 -28.42 -29.43
CA GLN A 84 -5.27 -28.81 -30.38
C GLN A 84 -5.10 -30.24 -30.92
N ASP A 85 -3.85 -30.74 -30.99
CA ASP A 85 -3.51 -32.05 -31.55
C ASP A 85 -3.32 -33.12 -30.45
N GLU A 86 -3.54 -32.79 -29.20
CA GLU A 86 -3.42 -33.69 -28.06
C GLU A 86 -4.72 -34.46 -27.85
N GLU A 87 -4.71 -35.79 -28.12
CA GLU A 87 -5.92 -36.63 -28.09
C GLU A 87 -6.33 -37.00 -26.66
N ASP A 88 -5.39 -37.25 -25.75
CA ASP A 88 -5.63 -37.63 -24.36
C ASP A 88 -4.74 -36.81 -23.40
N PRO A 89 -5.03 -35.51 -23.23
CA PRO A 89 -4.15 -34.64 -22.47
C PRO A 89 -4.24 -34.92 -20.96
N GLU A 90 -3.10 -34.90 -20.27
CA GLU A 90 -3.10 -34.83 -18.82
C GLU A 90 -3.81 -33.57 -18.33
N ILE A 91 -4.58 -33.71 -17.26
CA ILE A 91 -5.39 -32.62 -16.69
C ILE A 91 -4.82 -32.21 -15.35
N GLU A 92 -4.70 -30.93 -15.12
CA GLU A 92 -4.40 -30.33 -13.83
C GLU A 92 -5.49 -29.32 -13.44
N PHE A 93 -5.59 -29.02 -12.13
CA PHE A 93 -6.48 -27.97 -11.63
C PHE A 93 -5.66 -26.77 -11.23
N ILE A 94 -6.04 -25.61 -11.75
CA ILE A 94 -5.38 -24.35 -11.46
C ILE A 94 -6.30 -23.42 -10.68
N SER A 95 -5.74 -22.73 -9.70
CA SER A 95 -6.44 -21.73 -8.89
C SER A 95 -6.76 -20.45 -9.68
N GLY A 96 -7.61 -19.61 -9.14
CA GLY A 96 -7.86 -18.29 -9.73
C GLY A 96 -6.62 -17.39 -9.76
N SER A 97 -5.78 -17.48 -8.74
CA SER A 97 -4.52 -16.69 -8.65
C SER A 97 -3.54 -17.05 -9.76
N GLU A 98 -3.45 -18.30 -10.18
CA GLU A 98 -2.61 -18.76 -11.29
C GLU A 98 -3.13 -18.30 -12.66
N ARG A 99 -4.37 -17.82 -12.73
CA ARG A 99 -5.03 -17.29 -13.93
C ARG A 99 -5.14 -15.76 -13.90
N TYR A 100 -4.32 -15.11 -13.08
CA TYR A 100 -4.21 -13.66 -13.03
C TYR A 100 -3.12 -13.18 -13.98
N SER A 101 -3.48 -12.30 -14.88
CA SER A 101 -2.53 -11.65 -15.78
C SER A 101 -2.59 -10.14 -15.63
N ARG A 102 -1.43 -9.51 -15.40
CA ARG A 102 -1.30 -8.06 -15.28
C ARG A 102 -0.58 -7.48 -16.48
N ILE A 103 -1.21 -6.52 -17.13
CA ILE A 103 -0.64 -5.72 -18.21
C ILE A 103 -0.38 -4.33 -17.63
N GLN A 104 0.89 -3.96 -17.48
CA GLN A 104 1.28 -2.62 -17.05
C GLN A 104 1.21 -1.67 -18.23
N GLY A 105 0.27 -0.71 -18.18
CA GLY A 105 0.13 0.36 -19.17
C GLY A 105 1.25 1.38 -19.07
N ASN A 106 1.79 1.74 -20.23
CA ASN A 106 2.71 2.85 -20.43
C ASN A 106 2.71 3.28 -21.91
N GLU A 107 3.41 4.35 -22.25
CA GLU A 107 3.50 4.88 -23.61
C GLU A 107 4.12 3.90 -24.64
N TYR A 108 4.88 2.91 -24.18
CA TYR A 108 5.49 1.86 -25.01
C TYR A 108 4.65 0.59 -25.08
N THR A 109 3.48 0.56 -24.43
CA THR A 109 2.59 -0.59 -24.53
C THR A 109 2.03 -0.69 -25.94
N ASN A 110 2.18 -1.87 -26.51
CA ASN A 110 1.83 -2.19 -27.87
C ASN A 110 1.05 -3.50 -27.96
N GLU A 111 0.65 -3.88 -29.17
CA GLU A 111 -0.07 -5.11 -29.46
C GLU A 111 0.67 -6.36 -28.94
N ALA A 112 1.98 -6.39 -29.08
CA ALA A 112 2.83 -7.50 -28.63
C ALA A 112 2.71 -7.78 -27.12
N LYS A 113 2.62 -6.73 -26.30
CA LYS A 113 2.39 -6.87 -24.86
C LYS A 113 0.98 -7.35 -24.52
N ILE A 114 0.00 -6.99 -25.31
CA ILE A 114 -1.41 -7.29 -25.06
C ILE A 114 -1.75 -8.68 -25.59
N LEU A 115 -1.45 -8.95 -26.83
CA LEU A 115 -1.84 -10.16 -27.55
C LEU A 115 -0.72 -11.20 -27.59
N GLY A 116 0.45 -10.83 -28.14
CA GLY A 116 1.57 -11.75 -28.28
C GLY A 116 2.57 -11.35 -29.35
N VAL A 117 3.57 -12.20 -29.51
CA VAL A 117 4.72 -12.02 -30.41
C VAL A 117 4.93 -13.23 -31.30
N LYS A 118 5.63 -13.04 -32.41
CA LYS A 118 6.08 -14.14 -33.26
C LYS A 118 7.13 -14.99 -32.56
N ASP A 119 6.99 -16.30 -32.63
CA ASP A 119 7.99 -17.25 -32.15
C ASP A 119 9.08 -17.41 -33.18
N ILE A 120 10.20 -16.72 -32.99
CA ILE A 120 11.34 -16.75 -33.91
C ILE A 120 11.96 -18.14 -33.93
N GLN A 121 11.93 -18.90 -32.83
CA GLN A 121 12.50 -20.25 -32.79
C GLN A 121 11.67 -21.22 -33.64
N ALA A 122 10.36 -21.16 -33.54
CA ALA A 122 9.47 -21.95 -34.40
C ALA A 122 9.66 -21.63 -35.88
N ILE A 123 9.78 -20.33 -36.22
CA ILE A 123 10.02 -19.88 -37.61
C ILE A 123 11.36 -20.36 -38.12
N ILE A 124 12.44 -20.29 -37.34
CA ILE A 124 13.75 -20.83 -37.71
C ILE A 124 13.69 -22.36 -37.86
N GLY A 125 12.85 -23.02 -37.06
CA GLY A 125 12.57 -24.46 -37.11
C GLY A 125 11.81 -24.91 -38.37
N GLY A 126 11.29 -23.96 -39.17
CA GLY A 126 10.61 -24.25 -40.44
C GLY A 126 9.12 -23.93 -40.48
N ASP A 127 8.55 -23.38 -39.37
CA ASP A 127 7.15 -22.98 -39.35
C ASP A 127 6.91 -21.71 -40.18
N SER A 128 5.75 -21.62 -40.79
CA SER A 128 5.39 -20.39 -41.50
C SER A 128 5.23 -19.22 -40.50
N PRO A 129 5.75 -18.02 -40.84
CA PRO A 129 5.56 -16.83 -40.01
C PRO A 129 4.10 -16.42 -39.76
N THR A 130 3.17 -16.99 -40.51
CA THR A 130 1.71 -16.81 -40.39
C THR A 130 1.00 -17.99 -39.75
N ASP A 131 1.73 -19.04 -39.36
CA ASP A 131 1.17 -20.18 -38.65
C ASP A 131 0.81 -19.80 -37.22
N PRO A 132 -0.41 -20.11 -36.72
CA PRO A 132 -0.75 -19.93 -35.33
C PRO A 132 0.20 -20.60 -34.32
N GLY A 133 0.89 -21.69 -34.72
CA GLY A 133 1.94 -22.35 -33.96
C GLY A 133 3.17 -21.50 -33.73
N ALA A 134 3.47 -20.58 -34.66
CA ALA A 134 4.56 -19.62 -34.54
C ALA A 134 4.19 -18.33 -33.80
N PHE A 135 3.17 -18.39 -32.92
CA PHE A 135 2.72 -17.25 -32.11
C PHE A 135 2.77 -17.55 -30.61
N ILE A 136 3.46 -16.69 -29.87
CA ILE A 136 3.50 -16.74 -28.41
C ILE A 136 2.57 -15.69 -27.83
N GLY A 137 1.46 -16.13 -27.27
CA GLY A 137 0.50 -15.25 -26.60
C GLY A 137 1.05 -14.66 -25.30
N THR A 138 0.74 -13.40 -25.07
CA THR A 138 1.15 -12.66 -23.86
C THR A 138 -0.05 -12.27 -23.01
N GLY A 139 -0.04 -11.11 -22.44
CA GLY A 139 -0.98 -10.53 -21.49
C GLY A 139 -2.38 -11.16 -21.41
N VAL A 140 -3.21 -10.91 -22.40
CA VAL A 140 -4.62 -11.34 -22.39
C VAL A 140 -4.76 -12.86 -22.50
N LEU A 141 -3.98 -13.50 -23.38
CA LEU A 141 -4.05 -14.95 -23.59
C LEU A 141 -3.64 -15.76 -22.36
N ARG A 142 -2.67 -15.26 -21.59
CA ARG A 142 -2.23 -15.88 -20.32
C ARG A 142 -3.30 -15.77 -19.23
N GLY A 143 -4.10 -14.70 -19.26
CA GLY A 143 -5.22 -14.49 -18.33
C GLY A 143 -6.52 -15.16 -18.74
N ASN A 144 -6.54 -15.96 -19.80
CA ASN A 144 -7.73 -16.66 -20.26
C ASN A 144 -8.32 -17.55 -19.16
N ARG A 145 -9.66 -17.55 -19.04
CA ARG A 145 -10.45 -18.20 -17.97
C ARG A 145 -10.14 -17.64 -16.58
N GLY A 146 -9.60 -16.43 -16.51
CA GLY A 146 -9.17 -15.76 -15.29
C GLY A 146 -9.41 -14.26 -15.28
N VAL A 147 -8.56 -13.53 -14.54
CA VAL A 147 -8.61 -12.09 -14.45
C VAL A 147 -7.47 -11.46 -15.26
N VAL A 148 -7.82 -10.56 -16.16
CA VAL A 148 -6.87 -9.71 -16.87
C VAL A 148 -6.96 -8.30 -16.30
N CYS A 149 -5.91 -7.86 -15.62
CA CYS A 149 -5.81 -6.52 -15.07
C CYS A 149 -4.96 -5.64 -15.99
N VAL A 150 -5.57 -4.62 -16.56
CA VAL A 150 -4.85 -3.56 -17.29
C VAL A 150 -4.60 -2.41 -16.34
N ASP A 151 -3.40 -2.39 -15.78
CA ASP A 151 -2.98 -1.39 -14.81
C ASP A 151 -2.52 -0.12 -15.54
N GLU A 152 -3.04 1.03 -15.13
CA GLU A 152 -2.84 2.31 -15.81
C GLU A 152 -3.32 2.33 -17.28
N LEU A 153 -4.54 1.89 -17.54
CA LEU A 153 -5.16 1.88 -18.88
C LEU A 153 -4.97 3.22 -19.64
N PRO A 154 -5.15 4.42 -19.03
CA PRO A 154 -4.95 5.67 -19.72
C PRO A 154 -3.50 5.97 -20.13
N ALA A 155 -2.51 5.24 -19.59
CA ALA A 155 -1.12 5.40 -20.01
C ALA A 155 -0.82 4.66 -21.34
N ILE A 156 -1.71 3.76 -21.78
CA ILE A 156 -1.60 3.05 -23.05
C ILE A 156 -2.00 3.98 -24.20
N PRO A 157 -1.26 4.01 -25.33
CA PRO A 157 -1.67 4.77 -26.51
C PRO A 157 -3.08 4.41 -26.96
N THR A 158 -3.91 5.44 -27.27
CA THR A 158 -5.33 5.27 -27.61
C THR A 158 -5.55 4.23 -28.73
N LYS A 159 -4.68 4.22 -29.75
CA LYS A 159 -4.74 3.25 -30.86
C LYS A 159 -4.62 1.79 -30.41
N VAL A 160 -3.90 1.55 -29.30
CA VAL A 160 -3.68 0.22 -28.73
C VAL A 160 -4.83 -0.17 -27.81
N GLN A 161 -5.44 0.79 -27.12
CA GLN A 161 -6.63 0.54 -26.29
C GLN A 161 -7.81 -0.03 -27.09
N VAL A 162 -7.90 0.27 -28.39
CA VAL A 162 -8.95 -0.27 -29.27
C VAL A 162 -8.93 -1.79 -29.38
N LEU A 163 -7.77 -2.41 -29.17
CA LEU A 163 -7.63 -3.89 -29.18
C LEU A 163 -8.49 -4.59 -28.14
N PHE A 164 -8.90 -3.89 -27.07
CA PHE A 164 -9.77 -4.47 -26.05
C PHE A 164 -11.24 -4.56 -26.47
N HIS A 165 -11.69 -3.83 -27.51
CA HIS A 165 -13.11 -3.82 -27.92
C HIS A 165 -13.65 -5.19 -28.30
N PRO A 166 -13.03 -5.98 -29.24
CA PRO A 166 -13.54 -7.28 -29.61
C PRO A 166 -13.53 -8.25 -28.44
N MET A 167 -12.55 -8.11 -27.53
CA MET A 167 -12.41 -8.99 -26.35
C MET A 167 -13.56 -8.80 -25.38
N LEU A 168 -13.95 -7.53 -25.13
CA LEU A 168 -14.99 -7.19 -24.16
C LEU A 168 -16.41 -7.31 -24.73
N GLN A 169 -16.56 -7.21 -26.06
CA GLN A 169 -17.86 -7.26 -26.72
C GLN A 169 -18.21 -8.65 -27.27
N GLU A 170 -17.22 -9.31 -27.85
CA GLU A 170 -17.43 -10.53 -28.63
C GLU A 170 -16.80 -11.75 -27.98
N ASN A 171 -16.13 -11.57 -26.84
CA ASN A 171 -15.40 -12.62 -26.11
C ASN A 171 -14.44 -13.40 -27.03
N ARG A 172 -13.77 -12.69 -27.93
CA ARG A 172 -12.82 -13.29 -28.87
C ARG A 172 -11.61 -12.39 -29.16
N ILE A 173 -10.52 -13.05 -29.52
CA ILE A 173 -9.33 -12.41 -30.05
C ILE A 173 -9.28 -12.74 -31.54
N VAL A 174 -8.96 -11.73 -32.35
CA VAL A 174 -8.76 -11.85 -33.78
C VAL A 174 -7.31 -11.46 -34.07
N LEU A 175 -6.55 -12.40 -34.60
CA LEU A 175 -5.17 -12.21 -35.06
C LEU A 175 -5.17 -12.33 -36.57
N GLU A 176 -5.41 -11.22 -37.28
CA GLU A 176 -5.59 -11.20 -38.73
C GLU A 176 -4.38 -11.75 -39.48
N GLU A 177 -3.14 -11.42 -39.05
CA GLU A 177 -1.93 -11.91 -39.67
C GLU A 177 -1.79 -13.44 -39.67
N TYR A 178 -2.44 -14.11 -38.68
CA TYR A 178 -2.39 -15.56 -38.51
C TYR A 178 -3.70 -16.24 -38.96
N ASN A 179 -4.64 -15.46 -39.51
CA ASN A 179 -6.00 -15.96 -39.82
C ASN A 179 -6.59 -16.79 -38.65
N TRP A 180 -6.32 -16.34 -37.44
CA TRP A 180 -6.67 -17.07 -36.24
C TRP A 180 -7.66 -16.27 -35.38
N VAL A 181 -8.82 -16.84 -35.19
CA VAL A 181 -9.88 -16.32 -34.32
C VAL A 181 -10.04 -17.28 -33.16
N ARG A 182 -9.95 -16.76 -31.94
CA ARG A 182 -10.03 -17.58 -30.75
C ARG A 182 -11.02 -16.99 -29.76
N PRO A 183 -11.96 -17.79 -29.21
CA PRO A 183 -12.76 -17.39 -28.07
C PRO A 183 -11.87 -17.17 -26.85
N ILE A 184 -12.21 -16.17 -26.06
CA ILE A 184 -11.53 -15.86 -24.81
C ILE A 184 -12.57 -15.63 -23.70
N ASP A 185 -12.28 -16.17 -22.54
CA ASP A 185 -13.08 -16.00 -21.33
C ASP A 185 -12.23 -15.26 -20.28
N ILE A 186 -12.44 -13.97 -20.15
CA ILE A 186 -11.69 -13.14 -19.22
C ILE A 186 -12.62 -12.29 -18.38
N PHE A 187 -12.30 -12.13 -17.12
CA PHE A 187 -12.82 -11.04 -16.31
C PHE A 187 -11.83 -9.87 -16.38
N PHE A 188 -12.23 -8.84 -17.08
CA PHE A 188 -11.37 -7.67 -17.34
C PHE A 188 -11.49 -6.67 -16.20
N VAL A 189 -10.35 -6.16 -15.73
CA VAL A 189 -10.27 -5.09 -14.73
C VAL A 189 -9.33 -4.02 -15.24
N ALA A 190 -9.77 -2.79 -15.33
CA ALA A 190 -8.92 -1.67 -15.65
C ALA A 190 -8.61 -0.84 -14.40
N THR A 191 -7.43 -0.23 -14.37
CA THR A 191 -7.12 0.80 -13.39
C THR A 191 -6.67 2.10 -14.08
N GLY A 192 -6.86 3.23 -13.40
CA GLY A 192 -6.42 4.53 -13.92
C GLY A 192 -6.28 5.56 -12.81
N ASN A 193 -5.59 6.64 -13.16
CA ASN A 193 -5.54 7.84 -12.32
C ASN A 193 -6.58 8.85 -12.82
N PRO A 194 -7.09 9.76 -11.95
CA PRO A 194 -8.01 10.79 -12.37
C PRO A 194 -7.45 11.64 -13.51
N THR A 195 -8.34 12.18 -14.34
CA THR A 195 -7.99 13.14 -15.40
C THR A 195 -7.25 14.35 -14.84
N GLY A 196 -6.11 14.70 -15.44
CA GLY A 196 -5.25 15.81 -14.98
C GLY A 196 -3.81 15.41 -14.62
N PHE A 197 -3.50 14.12 -14.59
CA PHE A 197 -2.12 13.67 -14.47
C PHE A 197 -1.41 13.72 -15.85
N SER A 198 -0.15 14.13 -15.87
CA SER A 198 0.71 14.12 -17.06
C SER A 198 0.80 12.70 -17.63
N HIS A 199 0.84 12.58 -18.96
CA HIS A 199 0.93 11.31 -19.71
C HIS A 199 -0.33 10.41 -19.70
N VAL A 200 -1.51 11.01 -19.59
CA VAL A 200 -2.78 10.28 -19.66
C VAL A 200 -3.40 10.45 -21.04
N ASN A 201 -3.50 9.36 -21.80
CA ASN A 201 -4.28 9.34 -23.03
C ASN A 201 -5.78 9.27 -22.68
N ARG A 202 -6.60 9.85 -23.54
CA ARG A 202 -8.05 9.70 -23.41
C ARG A 202 -8.45 8.26 -23.67
N VAL A 203 -9.19 7.66 -22.74
CA VAL A 203 -9.81 6.35 -22.98
C VAL A 203 -10.97 6.56 -23.97
N PRO A 204 -11.02 5.79 -25.09
CA PRO A 204 -12.10 5.91 -26.08
C PRO A 204 -13.48 5.71 -25.45
N GLU A 205 -14.45 6.55 -25.85
CA GLU A 205 -15.83 6.46 -25.38
C GLU A 205 -16.43 5.05 -25.56
N PRO A 206 -16.24 4.37 -26.70
CA PRO A 206 -16.75 3.02 -26.88
C PRO A 206 -16.15 2.00 -25.90
N LEU A 207 -14.91 2.24 -25.41
CA LEU A 207 -14.31 1.39 -24.38
C LEU A 207 -14.87 1.72 -22.99
N LEU A 208 -15.04 3.00 -22.70
CA LEU A 208 -15.64 3.47 -21.44
C LEU A 208 -17.07 2.97 -21.27
N ASP A 209 -17.86 2.91 -22.34
CA ASP A 209 -19.25 2.41 -22.33
C ASP A 209 -19.35 0.93 -21.92
N ARG A 210 -18.24 0.20 -21.95
CA ARG A 210 -18.16 -1.22 -21.53
C ARG A 210 -17.59 -1.42 -20.15
N LEU A 211 -17.20 -0.34 -19.48
CA LEU A 211 -16.51 -0.36 -18.20
C LEU A 211 -17.36 0.33 -17.13
N GLU A 212 -17.46 -0.28 -15.97
CA GLU A 212 -18.07 0.33 -14.80
C GLU A 212 -17.05 1.21 -14.06
N LEU A 213 -17.22 2.51 -14.13
CA LEU A 213 -16.34 3.47 -13.47
C LEU A 213 -16.58 3.44 -11.96
N ILE A 214 -15.57 2.96 -11.21
CA ILE A 214 -15.63 2.85 -9.77
C ILE A 214 -14.54 3.72 -9.14
N HIS A 215 -14.96 4.73 -8.39
CA HIS A 215 -14.04 5.59 -7.66
C HIS A 215 -13.56 4.91 -6.37
N MET A 216 -12.24 4.90 -6.20
CA MET A 216 -11.61 4.35 -5.02
C MET A 216 -10.95 5.45 -4.21
N GLY A 217 -11.64 5.89 -3.16
CA GLY A 217 -11.14 6.91 -2.23
C GLY A 217 -9.96 6.46 -1.40
N LEU A 218 -9.34 7.38 -0.67
CA LEU A 218 -8.39 7.04 0.39
C LEU A 218 -9.16 6.38 1.55
N PRO A 219 -8.55 5.46 2.30
CA PRO A 219 -9.18 4.87 3.46
C PRO A 219 -9.38 5.92 4.58
N ASN A 220 -10.26 5.62 5.51
CA ASN A 220 -10.37 6.38 6.73
C ASN A 220 -9.12 6.15 7.62
N GLU A 221 -9.01 6.93 8.69
CA GLU A 221 -7.86 6.93 9.58
C GLU A 221 -7.57 5.53 10.17
N SER A 222 -8.57 4.88 10.74
CA SER A 222 -8.39 3.57 11.36
C SER A 222 -7.94 2.49 10.37
N VAL A 223 -8.45 2.54 9.14
CA VAL A 223 -8.06 1.60 8.07
C VAL A 223 -6.66 1.90 7.54
N GLU A 224 -6.29 3.19 7.41
CA GLU A 224 -4.95 3.57 6.99
C GLU A 224 -3.90 3.08 7.99
N ARG A 225 -4.17 3.23 9.28
CA ARG A 225 -3.32 2.73 10.38
C ARG A 225 -3.18 1.21 10.32
N GLU A 226 -4.27 0.48 10.13
CA GLU A 226 -4.24 -0.98 9.96
C GLU A 226 -3.37 -1.41 8.78
N ILE A 227 -3.43 -0.68 7.65
CA ILE A 227 -2.59 -0.91 6.49
C ILE A 227 -1.11 -0.62 6.81
N MET A 228 -0.80 0.45 7.55
CA MET A 228 0.58 0.77 7.94
C MET A 228 1.23 -0.39 8.69
N PHE A 229 0.55 -0.97 9.68
CA PHE A 229 1.07 -2.10 10.45
C PHE A 229 1.17 -3.39 9.64
N LYS A 230 0.20 -3.63 8.76
CA LYS A 230 0.13 -4.88 7.98
C LYS A 230 1.14 -4.93 6.84
N GLU A 231 1.39 -3.79 6.21
CA GLU A 231 2.24 -3.67 5.03
C GLU A 231 3.64 -3.09 5.34
N GLY A 232 3.90 -2.73 6.60
CA GLY A 232 5.20 -2.22 7.03
C GLY A 232 6.31 -3.25 6.88
N PHE A 233 7.51 -2.78 6.60
CA PHE A 233 8.68 -3.62 6.48
C PHE A 233 9.09 -4.17 7.85
N ARG A 234 9.38 -5.47 7.90
CA ARG A 234 9.84 -6.18 9.10
C ARG A 234 11.20 -6.77 8.83
N VAL A 235 12.14 -6.69 9.76
CA VAL A 235 13.50 -7.20 9.62
C VAL A 235 13.60 -8.60 10.23
N VAL A 236 14.22 -9.56 9.53
CA VAL A 236 14.55 -10.91 10.04
C VAL A 236 16.03 -11.04 10.27
N ASP A 237 16.40 -11.76 11.31
CA ASP A 237 17.79 -12.05 11.67
C ASP A 237 18.54 -12.83 10.59
N ASP A 238 17.85 -13.68 9.82
CA ASP A 238 18.44 -14.59 8.82
C ASP A 238 18.24 -14.20 7.37
N PHE A 239 18.00 -12.92 7.09
CA PHE A 239 17.66 -12.45 5.74
C PHE A 239 18.69 -12.82 4.66
N PHE A 240 19.95 -12.92 5.01
CA PHE A 240 21.06 -13.21 4.10
C PHE A 240 21.66 -14.61 4.24
N THR A 241 21.06 -15.50 5.01
CA THR A 241 21.54 -16.89 5.09
C THR A 241 21.18 -17.60 3.78
N PRO A 242 22.14 -17.93 2.91
CA PRO A 242 21.84 -18.64 1.67
C PRO A 242 21.28 -20.02 2.02
N PRO A 243 20.24 -20.49 1.32
CA PRO A 243 19.70 -21.83 1.55
C PRO A 243 20.77 -22.88 1.27
N GLU A 244 20.91 -23.85 2.15
CA GLU A 244 21.89 -24.95 2.04
C GLU A 244 21.68 -25.83 0.78
N LYS A 245 20.55 -25.73 0.12
CA LYS A 245 20.21 -26.42 -1.14
C LYS A 245 19.62 -25.46 -2.14
N PRO A 246 19.89 -25.62 -3.45
CA PRO A 246 19.19 -24.89 -4.47
C PRO A 246 17.69 -25.20 -4.31
N VAL A 247 16.95 -24.22 -3.84
CA VAL A 247 15.50 -24.30 -3.77
C VAL A 247 15.00 -24.14 -5.19
N ASP A 248 14.11 -25.01 -5.64
CA ASP A 248 13.25 -24.70 -6.79
C ASP A 248 12.71 -23.29 -6.58
N ILE A 249 13.02 -22.39 -7.53
CA ILE A 249 12.62 -20.98 -7.44
C ILE A 249 11.09 -20.93 -7.59
N LYS A 250 10.41 -21.32 -6.54
CA LYS A 250 9.06 -20.81 -6.31
C LYS A 250 9.19 -19.31 -6.10
N PRO A 251 8.24 -18.49 -6.58
CA PRO A 251 8.23 -17.07 -6.27
C PRO A 251 8.52 -16.95 -4.78
N LEU A 252 9.52 -16.13 -4.42
CA LEU A 252 9.90 -15.93 -3.04
C LEU A 252 8.64 -15.60 -2.26
N ASP A 253 8.04 -16.60 -1.66
CA ASP A 253 7.11 -16.42 -0.56
C ASP A 253 7.97 -15.99 0.62
N VAL A 254 8.51 -14.77 0.50
CA VAL A 254 9.15 -14.10 1.62
C VAL A 254 8.01 -13.94 2.61
N ASN A 255 7.93 -14.90 3.52
CA ASN A 255 6.97 -14.83 4.60
C ASN A 255 7.37 -13.65 5.48
N VAL A 256 6.89 -12.47 5.08
CA VAL A 256 7.13 -11.19 5.75
C VAL A 256 6.77 -11.26 7.24
N ALA A 257 5.99 -12.25 7.65
CA ALA A 257 5.61 -12.47 9.05
C ALA A 257 6.78 -12.88 9.99
N SER A 258 7.94 -13.28 9.46
CA SER A 258 9.10 -13.69 10.26
C SER A 258 10.06 -12.54 10.61
N PHE A 259 9.85 -11.33 10.08
CA PHE A 259 10.72 -10.18 10.35
C PHE A 259 10.38 -9.51 11.69
N LYS A 260 11.34 -9.38 12.57
CA LYS A 260 11.18 -8.65 13.84
C LYS A 260 11.95 -7.35 13.80
N ARG A 261 11.27 -6.24 14.09
CA ARG A 261 11.92 -4.96 14.40
C ARG A 261 12.44 -4.99 15.83
N GLN A 262 13.60 -4.39 16.07
CA GLN A 262 14.12 -4.16 17.43
C GLN A 262 13.51 -2.89 18.04
N ALA A 263 13.20 -1.91 17.19
CA ALA A 263 12.55 -0.68 17.61
C ALA A 263 11.02 -0.83 17.73
N PHE A 264 10.46 -0.09 18.66
CA PHE A 264 9.05 0.02 18.96
C PHE A 264 8.61 1.49 18.90
N ALA A 265 7.47 1.76 18.28
CA ALA A 265 6.85 3.08 18.31
C ALA A 265 5.60 3.07 19.17
N PRO A 266 5.56 3.84 20.28
CA PRO A 266 4.36 3.99 21.08
C PRO A 266 3.19 4.55 20.27
N TRP A 267 1.96 4.28 20.69
CA TRP A 267 0.75 4.67 19.96
C TRP A 267 0.72 6.17 19.59
N TRP A 268 1.21 7.04 20.46
CA TRP A 268 1.22 8.49 20.19
C TRP A 268 2.19 8.88 19.09
N ILE A 269 3.31 8.16 18.94
CA ILE A 269 4.23 8.34 17.81
C ILE A 269 3.60 7.84 16.52
N VAL A 270 3.01 6.66 16.55
CA VAL A 270 2.31 6.10 15.36
C VAL A 270 1.18 7.04 14.90
N GLU A 271 0.36 7.53 15.83
CA GLU A 271 -0.73 8.45 15.52
C GLU A 271 -0.22 9.79 15.00
N THR A 272 0.86 10.31 15.59
CA THR A 272 1.52 11.54 15.11
C THR A 272 2.03 11.36 13.67
N VAL A 273 2.68 10.25 13.36
CA VAL A 273 3.17 9.93 12.01
C VAL A 273 2.01 9.83 11.03
N GLU A 274 0.97 9.11 11.37
CA GLU A 274 -0.22 8.97 10.54
C GLU A 274 -0.88 10.32 10.26
N LYS A 275 -1.17 11.10 11.31
CA LYS A 275 -1.77 12.45 11.19
C LYS A 275 -0.89 13.36 10.34
N THR A 276 0.43 13.32 10.50
CA THR A 276 1.34 14.12 9.68
C THR A 276 1.16 13.81 8.20
N VAL A 277 1.18 12.54 7.81
CA VAL A 277 0.98 12.15 6.40
C VAL A 277 -0.40 12.56 5.90
N ARG A 278 -1.44 12.40 6.68
CA ARG A 278 -2.81 12.82 6.33
C ARG A 278 -2.91 14.34 6.15
N TYR A 279 -2.33 15.11 7.06
CA TYR A 279 -2.34 16.58 6.98
C TYR A 279 -1.61 17.11 5.75
N THR A 280 -0.64 16.36 5.18
CA THR A 280 -0.03 16.76 3.90
C THR A 280 -1.05 16.86 2.77
N ARG A 281 -2.21 16.21 2.88
CA ARG A 281 -3.24 16.17 1.83
C ARG A 281 -4.08 17.44 1.77
N ASP A 282 -4.20 18.13 2.91
CA ASP A 282 -5.01 19.33 3.07
C ASP A 282 -4.17 20.58 3.43
N CYS A 283 -2.84 20.43 3.52
CA CYS A 283 -1.93 21.52 3.85
C CYS A 283 -1.85 22.55 2.71
N PRO A 284 -2.10 23.83 2.97
CA PRO A 284 -2.04 24.88 1.93
C PRO A 284 -0.70 25.04 1.24
N SER A 285 0.39 24.66 1.92
CA SER A 285 1.77 24.73 1.39
C SER A 285 2.10 23.55 0.46
N ILE A 286 1.22 22.56 0.36
CA ILE A 286 1.43 21.33 -0.41
C ILE A 286 0.45 21.28 -1.57
N GLU A 287 0.97 21.21 -2.79
CA GLU A 287 0.19 21.04 -4.01
C GLU A 287 -0.33 19.59 -4.16
N ARG A 288 0.53 18.62 -3.82
CA ARG A 288 0.18 17.19 -3.84
C ARG A 288 0.63 16.52 -2.56
N GLY A 289 -0.35 16.11 -1.76
CA GLY A 289 -0.12 15.35 -0.53
C GLY A 289 0.21 13.89 -0.78
N SER A 290 0.68 13.23 0.26
CA SER A 290 1.15 11.85 0.20
C SER A 290 0.01 10.82 0.17
N SER A 291 0.27 9.69 -0.47
CA SER A 291 -0.59 8.52 -0.47
C SER A 291 -0.33 7.63 0.76
N ILE A 292 -1.10 6.53 0.88
CA ILE A 292 -0.90 5.49 1.93
C ILE A 292 0.52 4.91 1.92
N ARG A 293 1.17 4.84 0.74
CA ARG A 293 2.59 4.42 0.67
C ARG A 293 3.50 5.33 1.49
N GLY A 294 3.14 6.61 1.58
CA GLY A 294 3.86 7.54 2.47
C GLY A 294 3.67 7.16 3.93
N SER A 295 2.47 6.85 4.37
CA SER A 295 2.18 6.45 5.76
C SER A 295 2.97 5.19 6.15
N ILE A 296 2.94 4.16 5.31
CA ILE A 296 3.70 2.92 5.51
C ILE A 296 5.20 3.22 5.62
N LYS A 297 5.76 3.97 4.65
CA LYS A 297 7.19 4.24 4.61
C LYS A 297 7.64 5.22 5.69
N SER A 298 6.78 6.14 6.11
CA SER A 298 7.09 7.02 7.24
C SER A 298 7.30 6.22 8.52
N LEU A 299 6.40 5.29 8.84
CA LEU A 299 6.54 4.44 10.02
C LEU A 299 7.78 3.52 9.94
N ASP A 300 8.04 2.93 8.76
CA ASP A 300 9.26 2.14 8.53
C ASP A 300 10.54 2.94 8.83
N HIS A 301 10.59 4.20 8.38
CA HIS A 301 11.75 5.06 8.62
C HIS A 301 11.85 5.56 10.05
N VAL A 302 10.73 5.74 10.76
CA VAL A 302 10.74 6.05 12.20
C VAL A 302 11.40 4.92 12.97
N TYR A 303 11.00 3.68 12.76
CA TYR A 303 11.66 2.54 13.36
C TYR A 303 13.16 2.50 13.04
N SER A 304 13.52 2.73 11.78
CA SER A 304 14.92 2.73 11.38
C SER A 304 15.73 3.86 12.01
N SER A 305 15.13 5.05 12.24
CA SER A 305 15.78 6.16 12.95
C SER A 305 16.06 5.79 14.41
N THR A 306 15.13 5.12 15.07
CA THR A 306 15.31 4.62 16.44
C THR A 306 16.42 3.57 16.52
N GLU A 307 16.39 2.59 15.61
CA GLU A 307 17.41 1.54 15.51
C GLU A 307 18.82 2.11 15.26
N LEU A 308 18.93 3.16 14.42
CA LEU A 308 20.21 3.86 14.17
C LEU A 308 20.77 4.57 15.40
N ARG A 309 19.94 5.02 16.34
CA ARG A 309 20.34 5.56 17.63
C ARG A 309 20.69 4.49 18.66
N SER A 310 20.48 3.21 18.32
CA SER A 310 20.59 2.07 19.23
C SER A 310 19.59 2.11 20.40
N ASP A 311 18.45 2.79 20.21
CA ASP A 311 17.37 2.86 21.17
C ASP A 311 16.25 1.86 20.80
N SER A 312 15.43 1.51 21.76
CA SER A 312 14.33 0.56 21.60
C SER A 312 12.98 1.25 21.38
N VAL A 313 12.82 2.50 21.81
CA VAL A 313 11.57 3.24 21.75
C VAL A 313 11.70 4.50 20.91
N SER A 314 10.80 4.66 19.94
CA SER A 314 10.77 5.83 19.06
C SER A 314 10.22 7.06 19.79
N ASN A 315 10.77 8.21 19.44
CA ASN A 315 10.38 9.52 19.94
C ASN A 315 10.03 10.51 18.81
N LEU A 316 9.72 11.76 19.13
CA LEU A 316 9.38 12.79 18.14
C LEU A 316 10.54 13.15 17.19
N ALA A 317 11.80 13.04 17.64
CA ALA A 317 12.95 13.29 16.77
C ALA A 317 13.07 12.19 15.69
N ASP A 318 12.86 10.93 16.07
CA ASP A 318 12.78 9.81 15.13
C ASP A 318 11.66 10.00 14.11
N ALA A 319 10.50 10.46 14.59
CA ALA A 319 9.36 10.79 13.72
C ALA A 319 9.73 11.91 12.73
N ALA A 320 10.44 12.94 13.18
CA ALA A 320 10.88 14.04 12.31
C ALA A 320 11.84 13.54 11.22
N ASP A 321 12.86 12.79 11.58
CA ASP A 321 13.85 12.29 10.62
C ASP A 321 13.25 11.26 9.65
N GLY A 322 12.44 10.34 10.16
CA GLY A 322 11.73 9.34 9.35
C GLY A 322 10.79 9.97 8.33
N LEU A 323 9.97 10.93 8.76
CA LEU A 323 9.02 11.64 7.92
C LEU A 323 9.70 12.50 6.84
N LYS A 324 10.76 13.24 7.19
CA LYS A 324 11.56 14.01 6.21
C LYS A 324 12.03 13.12 5.07
N LEU A 325 12.61 11.97 5.38
CA LEU A 325 13.10 11.04 4.37
C LEU A 325 11.95 10.41 3.57
N ALA A 326 10.93 9.94 4.25
CA ALA A 326 9.80 9.27 3.61
C ALA A 326 9.03 10.17 2.65
N LEU A 327 8.86 11.45 2.98
CA LEU A 327 7.98 12.35 2.25
C LEU A 327 8.67 13.17 1.15
N ARG A 328 10.00 13.23 1.10
CA ARG A 328 10.75 14.04 0.10
C ARG A 328 10.30 13.87 -1.35
N GLY A 329 10.07 12.64 -1.80
CA GLY A 329 9.61 12.37 -3.16
C GLY A 329 8.11 12.05 -3.26
N ARG A 330 7.38 12.09 -2.14
CA ARG A 330 5.97 11.68 -2.05
C ARG A 330 5.01 12.83 -1.89
N ILE A 331 5.49 14.00 -1.54
CA ILE A 331 4.73 15.25 -1.55
C ILE A 331 5.31 16.20 -2.61
N ARG A 332 4.49 17.13 -3.09
CA ARG A 332 4.93 18.26 -3.90
C ARG A 332 4.54 19.53 -3.17
N ILE A 333 5.53 20.31 -2.77
CA ILE A 333 5.30 21.63 -2.21
C ILE A 333 4.98 22.64 -3.34
N ARG A 334 4.29 23.70 -3.01
CA ARG A 334 3.91 24.72 -3.97
C ARG A 334 5.14 25.45 -4.50
N ALA A 335 5.17 25.74 -5.80
CA ALA A 335 6.30 26.36 -6.46
C ALA A 335 6.60 27.77 -5.93
N ASP A 336 5.57 28.52 -5.51
CA ASP A 336 5.72 29.87 -4.95
C ASP A 336 6.47 29.93 -3.61
N LEU A 337 6.58 28.79 -2.91
CA LEU A 337 7.31 28.68 -1.65
C LEU A 337 8.81 28.40 -1.84
N ILE A 338 9.25 28.00 -3.03
CA ILE A 338 10.64 27.67 -3.33
C ILE A 338 11.45 28.95 -3.65
N GLY A 339 10.77 30.00 -4.13
CA GLY A 339 11.39 31.24 -4.55
C GLY A 339 12.13 31.10 -5.87
N PHE A 340 13.22 31.91 -6.03
CA PHE A 340 14.03 31.93 -7.26
C PHE A 340 15.16 30.90 -7.27
N ASP A 341 15.41 30.21 -6.17
CA ASP A 341 16.45 29.17 -6.12
C ASP A 341 15.83 27.81 -6.44
N GLU A 342 16.00 27.39 -7.70
CA GLU A 342 15.50 26.09 -8.21
C GLU A 342 16.49 24.94 -7.94
N SER A 343 17.51 25.13 -7.08
CA SER A 343 18.46 24.07 -6.78
C SER A 343 17.79 22.91 -6.05
N PRO A 344 18.19 21.65 -6.32
CA PRO A 344 17.67 20.48 -5.62
C PRO A 344 17.84 20.57 -4.09
N SER A 345 18.90 21.24 -3.62
CA SER A 345 19.17 21.44 -2.19
C SER A 345 18.17 22.42 -1.56
N ALA A 346 17.86 23.54 -2.21
CA ALA A 346 16.87 24.50 -1.74
C ALA A 346 15.48 23.85 -1.67
N TYR A 347 15.09 23.11 -2.71
CA TYR A 347 13.85 22.34 -2.70
C TYR A 347 13.79 21.36 -1.53
N MET A 348 14.88 20.60 -1.30
CA MET A 348 14.94 19.62 -0.21
C MET A 348 14.84 20.29 1.16
N MET A 349 15.53 21.41 1.38
CA MET A 349 15.45 22.16 2.63
C MET A 349 14.03 22.67 2.88
N LYS A 350 13.39 23.24 1.86
CA LYS A 350 12.01 23.73 1.98
C LYS A 350 11.01 22.61 2.20
N ASN A 351 11.19 21.47 1.50
CA ASN A 351 10.36 20.28 1.70
C ASN A 351 10.47 19.77 3.14
N ASN A 352 11.69 19.64 3.68
CA ASN A 352 11.93 19.24 5.06
C ASN A 352 11.25 20.19 6.06
N GLN A 353 11.35 21.52 5.81
CA GLN A 353 10.70 22.53 6.65
C GLN A 353 9.19 22.34 6.67
N VAL A 354 8.55 22.20 5.50
CA VAL A 354 7.10 21.99 5.42
C VAL A 354 6.67 20.69 6.13
N VAL A 355 7.46 19.62 5.99
CA VAL A 355 7.19 18.35 6.70
C VAL A 355 7.27 18.54 8.21
N GLU A 356 8.27 19.26 8.70
CA GLU A 356 8.41 19.54 10.13
C GLU A 356 7.27 20.42 10.66
N ASP A 357 6.83 21.41 9.88
CA ASP A 357 5.71 22.26 10.27
C ASP A 357 4.41 21.43 10.41
N VAL A 358 4.16 20.52 9.45
CA VAL A 358 3.00 19.61 9.50
C VAL A 358 3.11 18.63 10.67
N LEU A 359 4.30 18.07 10.92
CA LEU A 359 4.57 17.20 12.07
C LEU A 359 4.32 17.94 13.39
N TRP A 360 4.76 19.19 13.47
CA TRP A 360 4.59 20.03 14.64
C TRP A 360 3.11 20.18 15.03
N TYR A 361 2.25 20.43 14.03
CA TYR A 361 0.80 20.49 14.25
C TYR A 361 0.19 19.12 14.59
N ALA A 362 0.63 18.06 13.94
CA ALA A 362 0.13 16.71 14.20
C ALA A 362 0.45 16.25 15.64
N ALA A 363 1.69 16.45 16.10
CA ALA A 363 2.11 16.11 17.46
C ALA A 363 1.33 16.93 18.51
N ARG A 364 1.15 18.24 18.27
CA ARG A 364 0.29 19.08 19.10
C ARG A 364 -1.13 18.52 19.22
N ASP A 365 -1.73 18.10 18.11
CA ASP A 365 -3.10 17.64 18.11
C ASP A 365 -3.27 16.27 18.80
N VAL A 366 -2.25 15.40 18.72
CA VAL A 366 -2.20 14.15 19.49
C VAL A 366 -2.09 14.45 20.99
N GLY A 367 -1.17 15.33 21.40
CA GLY A 367 -1.00 15.69 22.79
C GLY A 367 -2.23 16.43 23.37
N LYS A 368 -2.92 17.26 22.59
CA LYS A 368 -4.19 17.88 23.00
C LYS A 368 -5.25 16.83 23.35
N GLN A 369 -5.34 15.74 22.63
CA GLN A 369 -6.29 14.65 22.94
C GLN A 369 -5.97 14.03 24.29
N VAL A 370 -4.67 13.87 24.62
CA VAL A 370 -4.23 13.41 25.93
C VAL A 370 -4.62 14.40 27.03
N LEU A 371 -4.23 15.68 26.86
CA LEU A 371 -4.49 16.72 27.86
C LEU A 371 -5.98 17.02 28.08
N ALA A 372 -6.82 16.84 27.07
CA ALA A 372 -8.27 17.08 27.17
C ALA A 372 -8.98 16.09 28.09
N VAL A 373 -8.39 14.92 28.36
CA VAL A 373 -8.99 13.90 29.24
C VAL A 373 -8.39 13.95 30.64
N LEU A 374 -7.17 14.50 30.75
CA LEU A 374 -6.47 14.64 32.03
C LEU A 374 -7.03 15.83 32.80
N ASP A 375 -7.55 15.57 34.00
CA ASP A 375 -7.93 16.63 34.95
C ASP A 375 -6.71 17.02 35.80
N VAL A 376 -5.69 17.61 35.12
CA VAL A 376 -4.45 18.02 35.77
C VAL A 376 -4.21 19.53 35.61
N ASP A 377 -3.53 20.12 36.58
CA ASP A 377 -3.07 21.49 36.48
C ASP A 377 -1.93 21.60 35.48
N LEU A 378 -2.17 22.27 34.36
CA LEU A 378 -1.22 22.40 33.25
C LEU A 378 0.01 23.23 33.65
N LEU A 379 -0.07 24.16 34.62
CA LEU A 379 1.06 24.92 35.10
C LEU A 379 2.00 24.04 35.93
N THR A 380 1.44 23.21 36.79
CA THR A 380 2.22 22.22 37.56
C THR A 380 2.85 21.20 36.64
N LEU A 381 2.10 20.67 35.66
CA LEU A 381 2.64 19.76 34.65
C LEU A 381 3.80 20.38 33.87
N ALA A 382 3.67 21.65 33.45
CA ALA A 382 4.72 22.37 32.74
C ALA A 382 5.99 22.56 33.60
N THR A 383 5.81 22.85 34.90
CA THR A 383 6.93 22.97 35.84
C THR A 383 7.65 21.63 36.01
N GLU A 384 6.89 20.57 36.26
CA GLU A 384 7.46 19.21 36.42
C GLU A 384 8.20 18.74 35.16
N ILE A 385 7.65 18.99 33.95
CA ILE A 385 8.32 18.67 32.69
C ILE A 385 9.61 19.50 32.52
N THR A 386 9.60 20.77 32.91
CA THR A 386 10.79 21.63 32.84
C THR A 386 11.91 21.16 33.76
N ASP A 387 11.55 20.61 34.91
CA ASP A 387 12.50 20.12 35.93
C ASP A 387 12.89 18.64 35.70
N TYR A 388 12.17 17.93 34.85
CA TYR A 388 12.43 16.53 34.50
C TYR A 388 13.75 16.40 33.74
N GLU A 389 14.58 15.48 34.16
CA GLU A 389 15.80 15.09 33.45
C GLU A 389 15.61 13.67 32.85
N LYS A 390 16.04 13.51 31.60
CA LYS A 390 15.95 12.25 30.87
C LYS A 390 16.46 11.06 31.69
N GLY A 391 15.66 9.99 31.75
CA GLY A 391 15.99 8.76 32.46
C GLY A 391 15.79 8.80 33.97
N LYS A 392 15.23 9.87 34.54
CA LYS A 392 14.87 9.91 35.97
C LYS A 392 13.55 9.21 36.28
N ASP A 393 13.47 8.72 37.51
CA ASP A 393 12.21 8.20 38.07
C ASP A 393 11.18 9.32 38.16
N LEU A 394 9.93 9.01 37.82
CA LEU A 394 8.80 9.94 37.86
C LEU A 394 8.24 10.13 39.29
N SER A 395 8.72 9.41 40.30
CA SER A 395 8.22 9.50 41.69
C SER A 395 8.28 10.90 42.28
N ASP A 396 9.23 11.73 41.83
CA ASP A 396 9.38 13.13 42.26
C ASP A 396 8.48 14.11 41.49
N TYR A 397 7.75 13.62 40.43
CA TYR A 397 6.94 14.41 39.50
C TYR A 397 5.50 13.85 39.42
N PRO A 398 4.66 14.00 40.45
CA PRO A 398 3.39 13.28 40.55
C PRO A 398 2.35 13.62 39.47
N VAL A 399 2.32 14.86 38.99
CA VAL A 399 1.39 15.26 37.91
C VAL A 399 1.88 14.70 36.56
N LEU A 400 3.17 14.77 36.28
CA LEU A 400 3.79 14.18 35.09
C LEU A 400 3.64 12.66 35.13
N GLN A 401 3.87 12.00 36.27
CA GLN A 401 3.66 10.57 36.44
C GLN A 401 2.20 10.18 36.11
N SER A 402 1.24 10.91 36.63
CA SER A 402 -0.19 10.68 36.36
C SER A 402 -0.49 10.77 34.87
N ALA A 403 0.11 11.76 34.16
CA ALA A 403 -0.07 11.92 32.73
C ALA A 403 0.55 10.77 31.93
N VAL A 404 1.76 10.35 32.26
CA VAL A 404 2.43 9.22 31.62
C VAL A 404 1.72 7.90 31.91
N ASP A 405 1.27 7.68 33.12
CA ASP A 405 0.48 6.49 33.50
C ASP A 405 -0.84 6.44 32.75
N TYR A 406 -1.50 7.57 32.56
CA TYR A 406 -2.68 7.66 31.71
C TYR A 406 -2.34 7.28 30.26
N MET A 407 -1.29 7.86 29.66
CA MET A 407 -0.87 7.52 28.29
C MET A 407 -0.53 6.02 28.15
N ARG A 408 0.10 5.42 29.16
CA ARG A 408 0.40 4.00 29.23
C ARG A 408 -0.85 3.13 29.31
N SER A 409 -1.87 3.57 30.05
CA SER A 409 -3.11 2.81 30.28
C SER A 409 -4.02 2.76 29.06
N ILE A 410 -3.91 3.72 28.14
CA ILE A 410 -4.79 3.83 26.99
C ILE A 410 -4.37 2.82 25.92
N ASN A 411 -5.38 2.15 25.36
CA ASN A 411 -5.31 1.58 24.01
C ASN A 411 -6.26 2.38 23.12
N PRO A 412 -5.77 3.40 22.38
CA PRO A 412 -6.63 4.25 21.56
C PRO A 412 -7.25 3.51 20.37
N TRP A 413 -6.77 2.30 20.09
CA TRP A 413 -7.21 1.52 18.95
C TRP A 413 -8.03 0.31 19.38
N SER A 414 -9.27 0.27 18.96
CA SER A 414 -10.24 -0.75 19.36
C SER A 414 -9.95 -2.17 18.82
N LYS A 415 -8.91 -2.36 18.02
CA LYS A 415 -8.56 -3.66 17.43
C LYS A 415 -7.27 -4.23 18.04
N PRO A 416 -7.30 -5.44 18.64
CA PRO A 416 -6.12 -6.08 19.22
C PRO A 416 -4.95 -6.27 18.27
N VAL A 417 -5.21 -6.37 16.96
CA VAL A 417 -4.20 -6.60 15.91
C VAL A 417 -3.20 -5.44 15.78
N LEU A 418 -3.52 -4.26 16.32
CA LEU A 418 -2.71 -3.05 16.19
C LEU A 418 -1.85 -2.76 17.41
N VAL A 419 -1.96 -3.55 18.46
CA VAL A 419 -1.14 -3.41 19.68
C VAL A 419 0.14 -4.19 19.48
N ASN A 420 1.27 -3.50 19.63
CA ASN A 420 2.56 -4.16 19.69
C ASN A 420 2.63 -5.01 20.96
N ASP A 421 3.20 -6.22 20.88
CA ASP A 421 3.36 -7.10 22.04
C ASP A 421 4.12 -6.42 23.18
N LEU A 422 5.15 -5.60 22.84
CA LEU A 422 5.91 -4.84 23.83
C LEU A 422 5.08 -3.76 24.51
N GLU A 423 4.19 -3.04 23.81
CA GLU A 423 3.29 -2.06 24.42
C GLU A 423 2.31 -2.72 25.36
N THR A 424 1.83 -3.91 25.02
CA THR A 424 1.01 -4.72 25.92
C THR A 424 1.77 -5.11 27.17
N LEU A 425 3.04 -5.54 27.05
CA LEU A 425 3.90 -5.87 28.19
C LEU A 425 4.17 -4.64 29.07
N ILE A 426 4.50 -3.50 28.49
CA ILE A 426 4.71 -2.24 29.23
C ILE A 426 3.45 -1.83 30.02
N ARG A 427 2.27 -2.07 29.45
CA ARG A 427 1.00 -1.75 30.08
C ARG A 427 0.61 -2.72 31.17
N GLU A 428 0.71 -4.02 30.90
CA GLU A 428 0.15 -5.09 31.75
C GLU A 428 1.18 -5.68 32.71
N HIS A 429 2.44 -5.73 32.30
CA HIS A 429 3.54 -6.38 33.00
C HIS A 429 4.85 -5.58 32.93
N PRO A 430 4.87 -4.32 33.38
CA PRO A 430 6.07 -3.47 33.28
C PRO A 430 7.27 -4.07 34.03
N GLU A 431 7.04 -4.92 35.05
CA GLU A 431 8.07 -5.59 35.82
C GLU A 431 8.93 -6.58 35.04
N VAL A 432 8.47 -7.01 33.88
CA VAL A 432 9.24 -7.96 33.00
C VAL A 432 9.95 -7.23 31.87
N VAL A 433 9.75 -5.93 31.71
CA VAL A 433 10.38 -5.11 30.67
C VAL A 433 11.71 -4.57 31.17
N GLU A 434 12.72 -4.53 30.31
CA GLU A 434 14.02 -3.98 30.65
C GLU A 434 13.91 -2.51 31.11
N PRO A 435 14.62 -2.09 32.17
CA PRO A 435 14.51 -0.74 32.74
C PRO A 435 14.82 0.37 31.71
N ASP A 436 15.79 0.15 30.83
CA ASP A 436 16.19 1.13 29.80
C ASP A 436 15.03 1.35 28.79
N VAL A 437 14.32 0.27 28.41
CA VAL A 437 13.15 0.35 27.51
C VAL A 437 12.00 1.11 28.17
N LEU A 438 11.78 0.89 29.48
CA LEU A 438 10.77 1.65 30.24
C LEU A 438 11.13 3.12 30.34
N SER A 439 12.42 3.43 30.57
CA SER A 439 12.93 4.79 30.61
C SER A 439 12.71 5.51 29.27
N ASP A 440 13.10 4.89 28.18
CA ASP A 440 12.90 5.46 26.84
C ASP A 440 11.41 5.66 26.51
N TYR A 441 10.54 4.76 26.99
CA TYR A 441 9.09 4.90 26.82
C TYR A 441 8.54 6.12 27.56
N VAL A 442 8.98 6.32 28.81
CA VAL A 442 8.66 7.50 29.61
C VAL A 442 9.15 8.77 28.91
N ASP A 443 10.42 8.80 28.50
CA ASP A 443 11.02 9.94 27.81
C ASP A 443 10.28 10.29 26.50
N SER A 444 9.83 9.28 25.75
CA SER A 444 9.00 9.50 24.56
C SER A 444 7.66 10.15 24.88
N ALA A 445 7.00 9.73 25.99
CA ALA A 445 5.75 10.32 26.43
C ALA A 445 5.94 11.76 26.92
N VAL A 446 6.96 11.99 27.76
CA VAL A 446 7.34 13.33 28.23
C VAL A 446 7.63 14.26 27.04
N GLY A 447 8.32 13.77 26.02
CA GLY A 447 8.60 14.54 24.80
C GLY A 447 7.35 15.03 24.09
N LEU A 448 6.30 14.19 23.97
CA LEU A 448 5.02 14.61 23.40
C LEU A 448 4.30 15.65 24.26
N LEU A 449 4.26 15.44 25.58
CA LEU A 449 3.62 16.38 26.53
C LEU A 449 4.34 17.73 26.50
N ALA A 450 5.65 17.72 26.55
CA ALA A 450 6.51 18.90 26.47
C ALA A 450 6.25 19.70 25.18
N HIS A 451 6.26 19.00 24.04
CA HIS A 451 5.93 19.61 22.76
C HIS A 451 4.52 20.25 22.76
N THR A 452 3.56 19.55 23.35
CA THR A 452 2.16 20.02 23.36
C THR A 452 1.99 21.28 24.20
N LEU A 453 2.60 21.35 25.38
CA LEU A 453 2.55 22.52 26.24
C LEU A 453 3.24 23.73 25.58
N LEU A 454 4.38 23.52 24.91
CA LEU A 454 5.05 24.54 24.11
C LEU A 454 4.16 25.04 22.96
N ALA A 455 3.52 24.12 22.27
CA ALA A 455 2.64 24.44 21.13
C ALA A 455 1.32 25.10 21.53
N LEU A 456 0.94 25.04 22.79
CA LEU A 456 -0.22 25.70 23.38
C LEU A 456 0.10 27.01 24.11
N ASP A 457 1.33 27.48 24.00
CA ASP A 457 1.84 28.69 24.68
C ASP A 457 1.72 28.65 26.22
N HIS A 458 1.70 27.44 26.82
CA HIS A 458 1.75 27.29 28.28
C HIS A 458 3.16 27.43 28.83
N VAL A 459 4.17 27.30 27.97
CA VAL A 459 5.59 27.44 28.27
C VAL A 459 6.28 28.14 27.11
N GLU A 460 7.13 29.11 27.38
CA GLU A 460 7.87 29.83 26.33
C GLU A 460 9.10 29.02 25.86
N GLU A 461 9.78 28.36 26.78
CA GLU A 461 10.97 27.55 26.53
C GLU A 461 11.05 26.42 27.56
N LEU A 462 11.48 25.24 27.13
CA LEU A 462 11.72 24.08 27.98
C LEU A 462 13.21 23.78 28.02
N LYS A 463 13.73 23.37 29.17
CA LYS A 463 15.16 23.00 29.33
C LYS A 463 15.48 21.61 28.81
N THR A 464 14.48 20.84 28.46
CA THR A 464 14.64 19.48 27.92
C THR A 464 14.73 19.49 26.39
N ASP A 465 15.51 18.60 25.80
CA ASP A 465 15.65 18.36 24.36
C ASP A 465 14.70 17.27 23.83
N LEU A 466 13.79 16.79 24.69
CA LEU A 466 12.86 15.71 24.35
C LEU A 466 11.70 16.14 23.43
N TYR A 467 11.57 17.42 23.11
CA TYR A 467 10.47 17.98 22.31
C TYR A 467 10.94 18.51 20.95
N LEU A 468 9.99 18.72 20.04
CA LEU A 468 10.27 19.43 18.79
C LEU A 468 10.33 20.94 19.05
N PRO A 469 11.49 21.61 18.82
CA PRO A 469 11.63 23.02 19.10
C PRO A 469 10.69 23.87 18.24
N ARG A 470 10.14 24.93 18.84
CA ARG A 470 9.33 25.91 18.12
C ARG A 470 10.24 26.62 17.11
N ARG A 471 9.88 26.57 15.82
CA ARG A 471 10.53 27.39 14.82
C ARG A 471 9.97 28.80 14.89
N MET A 472 10.85 29.77 15.11
CA MET A 472 10.50 31.17 14.86
C MET A 472 10.16 31.31 13.37
N SER A 473 8.93 31.71 13.07
CA SER A 473 8.37 31.97 11.74
C SER A 473 9.11 33.07 11.00
#